data_3c538c0ca0e2e74734043c3fe70eb16a
#
_entry.id   3c538c0ca0e2e74734043c3fe70eb16a
#
_cell.length_a   1.000
_cell.length_b   1.000
_cell.length_c   1.000
_cell.angle_alpha   90.00
_cell.angle_beta   90.00
_cell.angle_gamma   90.00
#
_symmetry.space_group_name_H-M   'P 1'
#
loop_
_entity.id
_entity.type
_entity.pdbx_description
1 polymer ?
#
loop_
_entity_poly.entity_id
_entity_poly.type
_entity_poly.pdbx_seq_one_letter_code
_entity_poly.pdbx_strand_id
1 'polypeptide(L)'
;DSLLSKTAFHEHGIRKTAWNKPSLCLLPLYLSEEHFQRALPMIKRTIAQVSGMVGYSGIKSQDTFRPCMVLDVIPQAMKTLTLLIATKADIVCDSVADTFVQLHRLMVALIQEYPQLRIEVRNRLKSFIRGGSYERSKESVPSLGDLFPLLSVCPEFKFTDLVRPYFMENLDRGVLWSFRAFPELAKRSR
;
A
#
# COMPACT_ATOMS: atom_id res chain seq x y z
N ASP A 1 20.47 5.56 -10.96
CA ASP A 1 20.34 4.15 -10.59
C ASP A 1 19.29 4.05 -9.51
N SER A 2 18.12 3.44 -9.83
CA SER A 2 17.07 3.34 -8.85
C SER A 2 17.48 2.36 -7.76
N LEU A 3 17.24 2.70 -6.50
CA LEU A 3 17.45 1.84 -5.32
C LEU A 3 16.82 0.44 -5.42
N LEU A 4 16.00 0.21 -6.42
CA LEU A 4 15.30 -1.04 -6.70
C LEU A 4 15.82 -1.74 -7.96
N SER A 5 16.94 -1.30 -8.55
CA SER A 5 17.64 -2.10 -9.54
C SER A 5 18.24 -3.34 -8.86
N LYS A 6 18.30 -4.45 -9.59
CA LYS A 6 18.94 -5.68 -9.09
C LYS A 6 20.37 -5.40 -8.61
N THR A 7 21.08 -4.55 -9.32
CA THR A 7 22.43 -4.08 -9.03
C THR A 7 22.47 -3.30 -7.72
N ALA A 8 21.62 -2.31 -7.53
CA ALA A 8 21.55 -1.53 -6.29
C ALA A 8 21.18 -2.40 -5.08
N PHE A 9 20.26 -3.34 -5.24
CA PHE A 9 19.89 -4.29 -4.18
C PHE A 9 21.08 -5.17 -3.76
N HIS A 10 21.89 -5.62 -4.72
CA HIS A 10 23.07 -6.44 -4.44
C HIS A 10 24.28 -5.63 -4.00
N GLU A 11 24.56 -4.48 -4.62
CA GLU A 11 25.75 -3.67 -4.36
C GLU A 11 25.64 -2.80 -3.11
N HIS A 12 24.45 -2.22 -2.87
CA HIS A 12 24.23 -1.34 -1.71
C HIS A 12 23.65 -2.07 -0.50
N GLY A 13 23.48 -3.39 -0.59
CA GLY A 13 23.09 -4.21 0.56
C GLY A 13 21.77 -3.85 1.21
N ILE A 14 20.83 -3.20 0.48
CA ILE A 14 19.50 -2.87 0.98
C ILE A 14 18.70 -4.17 1.09
N ARG A 15 19.02 -4.95 2.12
CA ARG A 15 18.41 -6.26 2.38
C ARG A 15 17.50 -6.25 3.59
N LYS A 16 17.22 -5.07 4.15
CA LYS A 16 16.40 -4.95 5.35
C LYS A 16 15.21 -4.05 5.10
N THR A 17 14.05 -4.49 5.56
CA THR A 17 12.85 -3.66 5.62
C THR A 17 13.01 -2.55 6.66
N ALA A 18 12.10 -1.57 6.69
CA ALA A 18 12.03 -0.54 7.73
C ALA A 18 11.95 -1.13 9.17
N TRP A 19 11.50 -2.38 9.31
CA TRP A 19 11.41 -3.13 10.57
C TRP A 19 12.66 -3.97 10.86
N ASN A 20 13.78 -3.71 10.20
CA ASN A 20 15.05 -4.45 10.32
C ASN A 20 14.94 -5.95 9.96
N LYS A 21 13.86 -6.36 9.29
CA LYS A 21 13.70 -7.73 8.78
C LYS A 21 14.34 -7.87 7.41
N PRO A 22 14.91 -9.04 7.07
CA PRO A 22 15.50 -9.25 5.76
C PRO A 22 14.45 -9.06 4.65
N SER A 23 14.81 -8.31 3.61
CA SER A 23 14.01 -8.20 2.39
C SER A 23 14.40 -9.35 1.48
N LEU A 24 13.46 -10.26 1.24
CA LEU A 24 13.68 -11.47 0.43
C LEU A 24 13.35 -11.24 -1.04
N CYS A 25 12.65 -10.15 -1.37
CA CYS A 25 12.13 -9.89 -2.70
C CYS A 25 12.47 -8.49 -3.18
N LEU A 26 12.89 -8.39 -4.44
CA LEU A 26 13.08 -7.15 -5.17
C LEU A 26 11.88 -6.96 -6.10
N LEU A 27 11.16 -5.84 -5.95
CA LEU A 27 10.17 -5.41 -6.92
C LEU A 27 10.87 -4.63 -8.03
N PRO A 28 10.97 -5.17 -9.26
CA PRO A 28 11.63 -4.47 -10.34
C PRO A 28 10.80 -3.26 -10.77
N LEU A 29 11.49 -2.12 -10.92
CA LEU A 29 10.94 -0.91 -11.49
C LEU A 29 11.29 -0.81 -12.97
N TYR A 30 10.53 -0.03 -13.71
CA TYR A 30 10.71 0.13 -15.15
C TYR A 30 11.00 1.59 -15.53
N LEU A 31 11.73 1.76 -16.63
CA LEU A 31 12.13 3.08 -17.17
C LEU A 31 11.31 3.47 -18.41
N SER A 32 10.87 2.48 -19.20
CA SER A 32 10.11 2.67 -20.44
C SER A 32 9.05 1.57 -20.57
N GLU A 33 8.11 1.76 -21.51
CA GLU A 33 7.08 0.77 -21.81
C GLU A 33 7.69 -0.59 -22.21
N GLU A 34 8.69 -0.59 -23.06
CA GLU A 34 9.38 -1.82 -23.47
C GLU A 34 10.06 -2.51 -22.28
N HIS A 35 10.62 -1.73 -21.37
CA HIS A 35 11.22 -2.26 -20.14
C HIS A 35 10.13 -2.83 -19.22
N PHE A 36 8.98 -2.18 -19.13
CA PHE A 36 7.83 -2.67 -18.38
C PHE A 36 7.39 -4.04 -18.88
N GLN A 37 7.17 -4.19 -20.18
CA GLN A 37 6.75 -5.46 -20.78
C GLN A 37 7.76 -6.58 -20.54
N ARG A 38 9.05 -6.30 -20.62
CA ARG A 38 10.11 -7.27 -20.29
C ARG A 38 10.18 -7.62 -18.80
N ALA A 39 9.93 -6.64 -17.93
CA ALA A 39 9.97 -6.83 -16.47
C ALA A 39 8.68 -7.45 -15.91
N LEU A 40 7.55 -7.37 -16.64
CA LEU A 40 6.23 -7.77 -16.18
C LEU A 40 6.16 -9.19 -15.60
N PRO A 41 6.80 -10.22 -16.18
CA PRO A 41 6.80 -11.56 -15.61
C PRO A 41 7.44 -11.60 -14.21
N MET A 42 8.54 -10.86 -14.01
CA MET A 42 9.21 -10.77 -12.72
C MET A 42 8.40 -9.94 -11.71
N ILE A 43 7.79 -8.83 -12.15
CA ILE A 43 6.88 -8.02 -11.32
C ILE A 43 5.73 -8.88 -10.78
N LYS A 44 5.07 -9.63 -11.65
CA LYS A 44 3.98 -10.56 -11.28
C LYS A 44 4.44 -11.57 -10.23
N ARG A 45 5.57 -12.21 -10.46
CA ARG A 45 6.14 -13.19 -9.53
C ARG A 45 6.43 -12.57 -8.17
N THR A 46 7.08 -11.41 -8.15
CA THR A 46 7.42 -10.71 -6.90
C THR A 46 6.17 -10.29 -6.14
N ILE A 47 5.16 -9.74 -6.82
CA ILE A 47 3.89 -9.36 -6.18
C ILE A 47 3.20 -10.58 -5.58
N ALA A 48 3.16 -11.72 -6.28
CA ALA A 48 2.58 -12.95 -5.76
C ALA A 48 3.32 -13.44 -4.51
N GLN A 49 4.65 -13.45 -4.52
CA GLN A 49 5.47 -13.84 -3.37
C GLN A 49 5.24 -12.92 -2.16
N VAL A 50 5.25 -11.60 -2.35
CA VAL A 50 5.02 -10.63 -1.27
C VAL A 50 3.61 -10.73 -0.73
N SER A 51 2.60 -10.88 -1.58
CA SER A 51 1.20 -11.06 -1.15
C SER A 51 1.02 -12.31 -0.29
N GLY A 52 1.69 -13.41 -0.62
CA GLY A 52 1.69 -14.63 0.18
C GLY A 52 2.33 -14.45 1.57
N MET A 53 3.39 -13.62 1.68
CA MET A 53 4.07 -13.33 2.95
C MET A 53 3.24 -12.43 3.88
N VAL A 54 2.45 -11.52 3.34
CA VAL A 54 1.67 -10.53 4.12
C VAL A 54 0.39 -11.14 4.69
N GLY A 55 0.00 -12.34 4.26
CA GLY A 55 -1.13 -13.07 4.83
C GLY A 55 -2.53 -12.47 4.53
N TYR A 56 -2.60 -11.47 3.66
CA TYR A 56 -3.86 -10.80 3.31
C TYR A 56 -4.89 -11.71 2.64
N SER A 57 -4.47 -12.81 2.05
CA SER A 57 -5.37 -13.65 1.25
C SER A 57 -5.84 -14.94 1.91
N GLY A 58 -5.43 -15.23 3.15
CA GLY A 58 -5.83 -16.49 3.84
C GLY A 58 -5.46 -17.78 3.08
N ILE A 59 -4.80 -17.67 1.94
CA ILE A 59 -4.50 -18.76 1.03
C ILE A 59 -3.01 -19.05 1.16
N LYS A 60 -2.70 -20.13 1.83
CA LYS A 60 -1.36 -20.70 1.90
C LYS A 60 -0.85 -20.97 0.48
N SER A 61 0.32 -20.41 0.15
CA SER A 61 1.13 -20.79 -1.00
C SER A 61 0.37 -20.82 -2.34
N GLN A 62 0.12 -19.64 -2.92
CA GLN A 62 -0.15 -19.56 -4.35
C GLN A 62 0.96 -18.75 -5.02
N ASP A 63 1.87 -19.45 -5.70
CA ASP A 63 2.87 -18.85 -6.59
C ASP A 63 2.23 -18.18 -7.83
N THR A 64 0.92 -18.22 -7.93
CA THR A 64 0.17 -17.71 -9.09
C THR A 64 -0.29 -16.27 -8.83
N PHE A 65 0.20 -15.36 -9.65
CA PHE A 65 -0.21 -13.95 -9.63
C PHE A 65 -1.70 -13.80 -9.95
N ARG A 66 -2.38 -12.99 -9.15
CA ARG A 66 -3.74 -12.48 -9.40
C ARG A 66 -3.69 -10.96 -9.40
N PRO A 67 -4.33 -10.27 -10.36
CA PRO A 67 -4.27 -8.80 -10.45
C PRO A 67 -4.63 -8.08 -9.15
N CYS A 68 -5.61 -8.56 -8.39
CA CYS A 68 -6.02 -7.95 -7.10
C CYS A 68 -4.86 -7.83 -6.09
N MET A 69 -3.84 -8.70 -6.15
CA MET A 69 -2.65 -8.64 -5.29
C MET A 69 -1.85 -7.34 -5.45
N VAL A 70 -1.97 -6.69 -6.61
CA VAL A 70 -1.37 -5.36 -6.87
C VAL A 70 -1.85 -4.34 -5.84
N LEU A 71 -3.17 -4.36 -5.55
CA LEU A 71 -3.82 -3.42 -4.63
C LEU A 71 -3.54 -3.73 -3.15
N ASP A 72 -3.02 -4.90 -2.85
CA ASP A 72 -2.63 -5.29 -1.50
C ASP A 72 -1.13 -5.01 -1.25
N VAL A 73 -0.28 -5.13 -2.28
CA VAL A 73 1.17 -5.00 -2.15
C VAL A 73 1.67 -3.57 -2.36
N ILE A 74 1.29 -2.93 -3.47
CA ILE A 74 1.87 -1.62 -3.85
C ILE A 74 1.41 -0.50 -2.90
N PRO A 75 0.13 -0.35 -2.55
CA PRO A 75 -0.29 0.66 -1.57
C PRO A 75 0.39 0.50 -0.20
N GLN A 76 0.60 -0.75 0.24
CA GLN A 76 1.32 -1.04 1.47
C GLN A 76 2.79 -0.57 1.42
N ALA A 77 3.47 -0.81 0.31
CA ALA A 77 4.84 -0.35 0.11
C ALA A 77 4.90 1.20 0.08
N MET A 78 4.00 1.85 -0.65
CA MET A 78 3.90 3.31 -0.72
C MET A 78 3.62 3.93 0.65
N LYS A 79 2.70 3.37 1.42
CA LYS A 79 2.42 3.79 2.80
C LYS A 79 3.65 3.70 3.69
N THR A 80 4.42 2.64 3.58
CA THR A 80 5.66 2.48 4.36
C THR A 80 6.65 3.59 4.07
N LEU A 81 6.81 3.96 2.79
CA LEU A 81 7.66 5.09 2.39
C LEU A 81 7.11 6.42 2.92
N THR A 82 5.80 6.64 2.88
CA THR A 82 5.16 7.84 3.45
C THR A 82 5.44 7.97 4.94
N LEU A 83 5.36 6.87 5.70
CA LEU A 83 5.69 6.86 7.12
C LEU A 83 7.18 7.16 7.36
N LEU A 84 8.08 6.64 6.53
CA LEU A 84 9.52 6.95 6.61
C LEU A 84 9.77 8.45 6.37
N ILE A 85 9.14 9.02 5.36
CA ILE A 85 9.21 10.46 5.05
C ILE A 85 8.70 11.28 6.24
N ALA A 86 7.56 10.92 6.81
CA ALA A 86 6.95 11.67 7.91
C ALA A 86 7.71 11.56 9.24
N THR A 87 8.37 10.43 9.51
CA THR A 87 9.00 10.17 10.81
C THR A 87 10.50 10.45 10.85
N LYS A 88 11.15 10.51 9.69
CA LYS A 88 12.62 10.69 9.56
C LYS A 88 12.95 11.81 8.59
N ALA A 89 12.30 12.97 8.75
CA ALA A 89 12.46 14.13 7.87
C ALA A 89 13.93 14.53 7.64
N ASP A 90 14.80 14.33 8.64
CA ASP A 90 16.24 14.66 8.55
C ASP A 90 17.05 13.66 7.69
N ILE A 91 16.46 12.52 7.33
CA ILE A 91 17.12 11.43 6.57
C ILE A 91 16.40 11.19 5.23
N VAL A 92 15.37 11.95 4.91
CA VAL A 92 14.67 11.83 3.63
C VAL A 92 15.62 12.27 2.52
N CYS A 93 16.33 11.30 1.97
CA CYS A 93 17.08 11.50 0.76
C CYS A 93 16.12 11.43 -0.44
N ASP A 94 16.47 12.13 -1.49
CA ASP A 94 15.74 12.15 -2.77
C ASP A 94 15.35 10.73 -3.24
N SER A 95 16.15 9.73 -2.91
CA SER A 95 15.92 8.34 -3.26
C SER A 95 14.62 7.73 -2.67
N VAL A 96 14.15 8.17 -1.51
CA VAL A 96 12.88 7.68 -0.93
C VAL A 96 11.70 8.27 -1.67
N ALA A 97 11.77 9.56 -2.01
CA ALA A 97 10.77 10.23 -2.83
C ALA A 97 10.73 9.63 -4.24
N ASP A 98 11.89 9.41 -4.86
CA ASP A 98 12.00 8.76 -6.15
C ASP A 98 11.39 7.36 -6.14
N THR A 99 11.66 6.58 -5.09
CA THR A 99 11.09 5.25 -4.92
C THR A 99 9.56 5.31 -4.82
N PHE A 100 9.02 6.28 -4.08
CA PHE A 100 7.56 6.48 -3.98
C PHE A 100 6.96 6.78 -5.36
N VAL A 101 7.56 7.71 -6.11
CA VAL A 101 7.11 8.06 -7.47
C VAL A 101 7.19 6.86 -8.41
N GLN A 102 8.24 6.08 -8.33
CA GLN A 102 8.39 4.88 -9.16
C GLN A 102 7.36 3.79 -8.83
N LEU A 103 7.04 3.58 -7.55
CA LEU A 103 5.97 2.68 -7.16
C LEU A 103 4.60 3.16 -7.63
N HIS A 104 4.35 4.46 -7.57
CA HIS A 104 3.13 5.05 -8.12
C HIS A 104 3.01 4.83 -9.62
N ARG A 105 4.10 5.08 -10.38
CA ARG A 105 4.15 4.79 -11.82
C ARG A 105 3.88 3.32 -12.12
N LEU A 106 4.47 2.41 -11.33
CA LEU A 106 4.24 0.98 -11.48
C LEU A 106 2.77 0.62 -11.22
N MET A 107 2.15 1.23 -10.20
CA MET A 107 0.72 1.04 -9.91
C MET A 107 -0.16 1.50 -11.07
N VAL A 108 0.13 2.67 -11.65
CA VAL A 108 -0.59 3.21 -12.83
C VAL A 108 -0.47 2.25 -14.02
N ALA A 109 0.76 1.79 -14.33
CA ALA A 109 1.01 0.87 -15.44
C ALA A 109 0.26 -0.47 -15.25
N LEU A 110 0.27 -1.04 -14.04
CA LEU A 110 -0.44 -2.28 -13.75
C LEU A 110 -1.98 -2.12 -13.81
N ILE A 111 -2.50 -0.96 -13.46
CA ILE A 111 -3.94 -0.65 -13.60
C ILE A 111 -4.31 -0.48 -15.09
N GLN A 112 -3.40 0.01 -15.91
CA GLN A 112 -3.60 0.06 -17.37
C GLN A 112 -3.55 -1.33 -18.01
N GLU A 113 -2.60 -2.16 -17.58
CA GLU A 113 -2.46 -3.55 -18.04
C GLU A 113 -3.63 -4.44 -17.61
N TYR A 114 -4.21 -4.18 -16.42
CA TYR A 114 -5.32 -4.95 -15.86
C TYR A 114 -6.53 -4.05 -15.58
N PRO A 115 -7.40 -3.77 -16.57
CA PRO A 115 -8.52 -2.82 -16.41
C PRO A 115 -9.50 -3.16 -15.27
N GLN A 116 -9.62 -4.44 -14.89
CA GLN A 116 -10.44 -4.87 -13.75
C GLN A 116 -9.98 -4.25 -12.41
N LEU A 117 -8.69 -3.89 -12.29
CA LEU A 117 -8.17 -3.21 -11.09
C LEU A 117 -8.79 -1.82 -10.92
N ARG A 118 -9.08 -1.12 -12.02
CA ARG A 118 -9.75 0.19 -11.96
C ARG A 118 -11.13 0.08 -11.32
N ILE A 119 -11.88 -0.96 -11.67
CA ILE A 119 -13.19 -1.24 -11.09
C ILE A 119 -13.06 -1.56 -9.60
N GLU A 120 -12.08 -2.38 -9.24
CA GLU A 120 -11.83 -2.76 -7.85
C GLU A 120 -11.41 -1.56 -6.99
N VAL A 121 -10.47 -0.71 -7.47
CA VAL A 121 -10.07 0.54 -6.79
C VAL A 121 -11.28 1.44 -6.56
N ARG A 122 -12.09 1.66 -7.59
CA ARG A 122 -13.32 2.44 -7.49
C ARG A 122 -14.28 1.88 -6.44
N ASN A 123 -14.50 0.57 -6.44
CA ASN A 123 -15.42 -0.09 -5.52
C ASN A 123 -14.91 0.02 -4.08
N ARG A 124 -13.62 -0.19 -3.81
CA ARG A 124 -13.01 -0.02 -2.48
C ARG A 124 -13.18 1.42 -1.98
N LEU A 125 -12.86 2.43 -2.80
CA LEU A 125 -13.05 3.84 -2.44
C LEU A 125 -14.51 4.20 -2.24
N LYS A 126 -15.39 3.78 -3.15
CA LYS A 126 -16.85 4.03 -3.04
C LYS A 126 -17.42 3.43 -1.77
N SER A 127 -17.04 2.19 -1.45
CA SER A 127 -17.49 1.51 -0.23
C SER A 127 -17.04 2.28 1.01
N PHE A 128 -15.79 2.74 1.07
CA PHE A 128 -15.30 3.53 2.20
C PHE A 128 -15.95 4.92 2.30
N ILE A 129 -16.06 5.65 1.19
CA ILE A 129 -16.56 7.04 1.16
C ILE A 129 -18.04 7.08 1.48
N ARG A 130 -18.84 6.20 0.87
CA ARG A 130 -20.31 6.21 0.93
C ARG A 130 -20.92 5.16 1.85
N GLY A 131 -20.11 4.22 2.31
CA GLY A 131 -20.54 3.15 3.20
C GLY A 131 -20.79 3.61 4.63
N GLY A 132 -21.38 2.72 5.43
CA GLY A 132 -21.59 2.90 6.86
C GLY A 132 -20.36 2.56 7.71
N SER A 133 -20.57 2.38 9.00
CA SER A 133 -19.48 2.05 9.95
C SER A 133 -18.84 0.69 9.68
N TYR A 134 -19.60 -0.28 9.19
CA TYR A 134 -19.06 -1.60 8.85
C TYR A 134 -18.08 -1.56 7.68
N GLU A 135 -18.45 -0.86 6.58
CA GLU A 135 -17.61 -0.74 5.39
C GLU A 135 -16.31 0.03 5.65
N ARG A 136 -16.29 0.87 6.69
CA ARG A 136 -15.12 1.64 7.13
C ARG A 136 -14.33 0.94 8.23
N SER A 137 -14.91 -0.06 8.87
CA SER A 137 -14.32 -0.76 10.01
C SER A 137 -12.92 -1.31 9.69
N LYS A 138 -12.15 -1.60 10.74
CA LYS A 138 -10.81 -2.17 10.61
C LYS A 138 -10.82 -3.55 9.93
N GLU A 139 -11.92 -4.28 10.02
CA GLU A 139 -12.12 -5.57 9.38
C GLU A 139 -12.24 -5.42 7.86
N SER A 140 -12.98 -4.39 7.40
CA SER A 140 -13.20 -4.12 5.98
C SER A 140 -12.03 -3.35 5.34
N VAL A 141 -11.44 -2.42 6.09
CA VAL A 141 -10.28 -1.60 5.66
C VAL A 141 -9.20 -1.68 6.74
N PRO A 142 -8.34 -2.70 6.71
CA PRO A 142 -7.33 -2.90 7.74
C PRO A 142 -6.37 -1.71 7.91
N SER A 143 -6.06 -1.01 6.84
CA SER A 143 -5.17 0.14 6.85
C SER A 143 -5.76 1.33 6.11
N LEU A 144 -6.01 2.42 6.84
CA LEU A 144 -6.49 3.68 6.25
C LEU A 144 -5.45 4.33 5.32
N GLY A 145 -4.16 4.11 5.57
CA GLY A 145 -3.09 4.69 4.75
C GLY A 145 -3.07 4.17 3.31
N ASP A 146 -3.68 3.01 3.06
CA ASP A 146 -3.75 2.44 1.71
C ASP A 146 -4.75 3.19 0.81
N LEU A 147 -5.66 3.99 1.39
CA LEU A 147 -6.67 4.74 0.64
C LEU A 147 -6.08 5.88 -0.20
N PHE A 148 -4.98 6.50 0.23
CA PHE A 148 -4.37 7.60 -0.53
C PHE A 148 -3.73 7.15 -1.84
N PRO A 149 -2.92 6.09 -1.89
CA PRO A 149 -2.46 5.51 -3.16
C PRO A 149 -3.61 5.09 -4.07
N LEU A 150 -4.69 4.51 -3.53
CA LEU A 150 -5.87 4.15 -4.32
C LEU A 150 -6.56 5.39 -4.90
N LEU A 151 -6.70 6.45 -4.11
CA LEU A 151 -7.29 7.70 -4.56
C LEU A 151 -6.49 8.35 -5.69
N SER A 152 -5.16 8.29 -5.63
CA SER A 152 -4.27 8.91 -6.62
C SER A 152 -4.42 8.31 -8.04
N VAL A 153 -4.99 7.11 -8.14
CA VAL A 153 -5.21 6.41 -9.43
C VAL A 153 -6.69 6.30 -9.80
N CYS A 154 -7.58 6.95 -9.04
CA CYS A 154 -9.03 6.92 -9.25
C CYS A 154 -9.56 8.34 -9.54
N PRO A 155 -9.79 8.72 -10.81
CA PRO A 155 -10.22 10.06 -11.16
C PRO A 155 -11.66 10.38 -10.75
N GLU A 156 -12.46 9.38 -10.35
CA GLU A 156 -13.87 9.56 -10.00
C GLU A 156 -14.09 10.19 -8.62
N PHE A 157 -13.10 10.09 -7.73
CA PHE A 157 -13.15 10.65 -6.38
C PHE A 157 -12.05 11.69 -6.18
N LYS A 158 -12.38 12.73 -5.41
CA LYS A 158 -11.44 13.77 -5.01
C LYS A 158 -11.01 13.57 -3.56
N PHE A 159 -9.93 14.21 -3.18
CA PHE A 159 -9.46 14.23 -1.79
C PHE A 159 -10.57 14.72 -0.83
N THR A 160 -11.35 15.73 -1.24
CA THR A 160 -12.48 16.27 -0.48
C THR A 160 -13.56 15.25 -0.18
N ASP A 161 -13.76 14.24 -1.05
CA ASP A 161 -14.74 13.19 -0.83
C ASP A 161 -14.25 12.19 0.24
N LEU A 162 -12.94 11.96 0.29
CA LEU A 162 -12.31 10.99 1.20
C LEU A 162 -12.03 11.58 2.60
N VAL A 163 -11.68 12.86 2.69
CA VAL A 163 -11.11 13.45 3.91
C VAL A 163 -12.02 13.31 5.12
N ARG A 164 -13.29 13.61 5.00
CA ARG A 164 -14.26 13.55 6.11
C ARG A 164 -14.45 12.12 6.64
N PRO A 165 -14.83 11.12 5.83
CA PRO A 165 -14.96 9.74 6.30
C PRO A 165 -13.63 9.18 6.83
N TYR A 166 -12.50 9.59 6.27
CA TYR A 166 -11.17 9.19 6.73
C TYR A 166 -10.90 9.68 8.16
N PHE A 167 -11.12 10.98 8.43
CA PHE A 167 -10.90 11.53 9.76
C PHE A 167 -11.87 10.94 10.80
N MET A 168 -13.12 10.75 10.46
CA MET A 168 -14.09 10.11 11.35
C MET A 168 -13.66 8.72 11.76
N GLU A 169 -13.31 7.88 10.79
CA GLU A 169 -12.85 6.52 11.07
C GLU A 169 -11.51 6.50 11.84
N ASN A 170 -10.59 7.44 11.53
CA ASN A 170 -9.33 7.54 12.26
C ASN A 170 -9.53 7.90 13.73
N LEU A 171 -10.46 8.81 14.04
CA LEU A 171 -10.85 9.17 15.40
C LEU A 171 -11.50 7.99 16.11
N ASP A 172 -12.45 7.31 15.48
CA ASP A 172 -13.12 6.14 16.05
C ASP A 172 -12.11 5.04 16.41
N ARG A 173 -11.15 4.75 15.52
CA ARG A 173 -10.07 3.81 15.80
C ARG A 173 -9.17 4.27 16.94
N GLY A 174 -8.86 5.54 17.02
CA GLY A 174 -8.08 6.14 18.11
C GLY A 174 -8.78 6.00 19.46
N VAL A 175 -10.07 6.29 19.52
CA VAL A 175 -10.90 6.14 20.73
C VAL A 175 -10.96 4.68 21.15
N LEU A 176 -11.27 3.76 20.23
CA LEU A 176 -11.28 2.32 20.53
C LEU A 176 -9.93 1.79 21.01
N TRP A 177 -8.85 2.27 20.41
CA TRP A 177 -7.50 1.92 20.86
C TRP A 177 -7.24 2.43 22.28
N SER A 178 -7.62 3.68 22.58
CA SER A 178 -7.45 4.27 23.91
C SER A 178 -8.22 3.51 24.99
N PHE A 179 -9.47 3.11 24.71
CA PHE A 179 -10.25 2.29 25.65
C PHE A 179 -9.69 0.89 25.86
N ARG A 180 -9.02 0.32 24.87
CA ARG A 180 -8.32 -0.97 25.03
C ARG A 180 -7.02 -0.83 25.80
N ALA A 181 -6.28 0.25 25.58
CA ALA A 181 -5.02 0.54 26.28
C ALA A 181 -5.24 0.96 27.75
N PHE A 182 -6.36 1.66 28.01
CA PHE A 182 -6.72 2.20 29.33
C PHE A 182 -8.18 1.88 29.68
N PRO A 183 -8.48 0.65 30.15
CA PRO A 183 -9.85 0.18 30.42
C PRO A 183 -10.62 1.03 31.46
N GLU A 184 -9.94 1.72 32.35
CA GLU A 184 -10.52 2.65 33.33
C GLU A 184 -11.20 3.85 32.68
N LEU A 185 -10.77 4.29 31.49
CA LEU A 185 -11.43 5.36 30.73
C LEU A 185 -12.82 4.94 30.26
N ALA A 186 -12.97 3.68 29.87
CA ALA A 186 -14.25 3.14 29.43
C ALA A 186 -15.28 3.06 30.58
N LYS A 187 -14.83 2.92 31.85
CA LYS A 187 -15.72 2.91 33.02
C LYS A 187 -16.22 4.29 33.40
N ARG A 188 -15.48 5.35 33.08
CA ARG A 188 -15.87 6.75 33.38
C ARG A 188 -16.78 7.38 32.35
N SER A 189 -16.91 6.77 31.18
CA SER A 189 -17.76 7.30 30.09
C SER A 189 -19.20 6.72 30.11
N ARG A 190 -19.54 5.95 31.14
CA ARG A 190 -20.89 5.53 31.46
C ARG A 190 -21.45 6.40 32.58
#